data_8f7f84d577f38cf559de9bb21cef0c0d
#
_entry.id   8f7f84d577f38cf559de9bb21cef0c0d
#
_cell.length_a   1.000
_cell.length_b   1.000
_cell.length_c   1.000
_cell.angle_alpha   90.00
_cell.angle_beta   90.00
_cell.angle_gamma   90.00
#
_symmetry.space_group_name_H-M   'P 1'
#
loop_
_entity.id
_entity.type
_entity.pdbx_description
1 polymer ?
#
loop_
_entity_poly.entity_id
_entity_poly.type
_entity_poly.pdbx_seq_one_letter_code
_entity_poly.pdbx_strand_id
1 'polypeptide(L)'
;MVKINPYLYRACSASCGALSTLPIDIIQTSVLTQRNVTLRVNELPLMLIMSNLFAIQNTVFSCTNCIPNISFRAILASLSISPFVIFIQAKKYYYRFGISPIYKNFIFWTTLREIVFYITIYNLYKSNIYFSQILAPLISNILAYSFRIIAIKKSYQELDITYKNIFYGSILEIIKSSIGDSIALYMIYHHKLSPFKI
;
A
#
# COMPACT_ATOMS: atom_id res chain seq x y z
N MET A 1 -10.78 -14.03 28.84
CA MET A 1 -9.96 -13.51 27.72
C MET A 1 -10.85 -13.36 26.50
N VAL A 2 -11.09 -12.15 26.04
CA VAL A 2 -11.88 -11.91 24.82
C VAL A 2 -11.05 -12.37 23.62
N LYS A 3 -11.53 -13.35 22.85
CA LYS A 3 -10.89 -13.76 21.59
C LYS A 3 -11.14 -12.68 20.56
N ILE A 4 -10.17 -11.79 20.37
CA ILE A 4 -10.24 -10.77 19.32
C ILE A 4 -10.15 -11.49 17.96
N ASN A 5 -11.06 -11.15 17.04
CA ASN A 5 -11.05 -11.69 15.69
C ASN A 5 -9.75 -11.23 14.98
N PRO A 6 -8.90 -12.16 14.49
CA PRO A 6 -7.63 -11.80 13.86
C PRO A 6 -7.77 -10.88 12.65
N TYR A 7 -8.86 -11.01 11.90
CA TYR A 7 -9.17 -10.14 10.77
C TYR A 7 -9.40 -8.69 11.21
N LEU A 8 -10.27 -8.51 12.21
CA LEU A 8 -10.58 -7.18 12.74
C LEU A 8 -9.34 -6.48 13.28
N TYR A 9 -8.49 -7.25 13.97
CA TYR A 9 -7.26 -6.72 14.53
C TYR A 9 -6.28 -6.26 13.42
N ARG A 10 -6.11 -7.06 12.36
CA ARG A 10 -5.29 -6.68 11.20
C ARG A 10 -5.83 -5.43 10.49
N ALA A 11 -7.15 -5.34 10.33
CA ALA A 11 -7.79 -4.17 9.74
C ALA A 11 -7.57 -2.91 10.59
N CYS A 12 -7.73 -3.00 11.91
CA CYS A 12 -7.46 -1.90 12.83
C CYS A 12 -5.99 -1.46 12.79
N SER A 13 -5.05 -2.42 12.84
CA SER A 13 -3.62 -2.13 12.79
C SER A 13 -3.22 -1.42 11.50
N ALA A 14 -3.71 -1.91 10.36
CA ALA A 14 -3.48 -1.27 9.07
C ALA A 14 -4.10 0.14 8.99
N SER A 15 -5.29 0.32 9.60
CA SER A 15 -5.95 1.63 9.68
C SER A 15 -5.15 2.63 10.52
N CYS A 16 -4.62 2.20 11.66
CA CYS A 16 -3.75 3.04 12.49
C CYS A 16 -2.47 3.44 11.74
N GLY A 17 -1.81 2.50 11.07
CA GLY A 17 -0.64 2.77 10.25
C GLY A 17 -0.95 3.76 9.12
N ALA A 18 -2.06 3.57 8.41
CA ALA A 18 -2.48 4.45 7.33
C ALA A 18 -2.81 5.88 7.81
N LEU A 19 -3.53 6.02 8.93
CA LEU A 19 -3.90 7.32 9.49
C LEU A 19 -2.68 8.08 10.01
N SER A 20 -1.73 7.39 10.68
CA SER A 20 -0.51 8.02 11.19
C SER A 20 0.40 8.55 10.08
N THR A 21 0.35 7.97 8.89
CA THR A 21 1.16 8.38 7.74
C THR A 21 0.46 9.35 6.79
N LEU A 22 -0.80 9.68 7.06
CA LEU A 22 -1.60 10.56 6.19
C LEU A 22 -0.97 11.94 5.95
N PRO A 23 -0.42 12.64 6.96
CA PRO A 23 0.24 13.92 6.71
C PRO A 23 1.42 13.78 5.74
N ILE A 24 2.21 12.73 5.88
CA ILE A 24 3.36 12.48 4.99
C ILE A 24 2.89 12.15 3.57
N ASP A 25 1.80 11.41 3.40
CA ASP A 25 1.23 11.09 2.09
C ASP A 25 0.71 12.35 1.35
N ILE A 26 0.19 13.32 2.09
CA ILE A 26 -0.23 14.62 1.55
C ILE A 26 0.98 15.42 1.08
N ILE A 27 2.00 15.57 1.95
CA ILE A 27 3.24 16.27 1.61
C ILE A 27 3.91 15.61 0.41
N GLN A 28 4.02 14.29 0.40
CA GLN A 28 4.59 13.52 -0.70
C GLN A 28 3.86 13.79 -2.01
N THR A 29 2.54 13.81 -1.96
CA THR A 29 1.72 14.06 -3.15
C THR A 29 1.90 15.49 -3.64
N SER A 30 1.96 16.48 -2.74
CA SER A 30 2.25 17.88 -3.08
C SER A 30 3.62 18.04 -3.72
N VAL A 31 4.66 17.45 -3.13
CA VAL A 31 6.04 17.50 -3.67
C VAL A 31 6.12 16.84 -5.03
N LEU A 32 5.49 15.66 -5.20
CA LEU A 32 5.53 14.91 -6.44
C LEU A 32 4.86 15.65 -7.60
N THR A 33 3.74 16.31 -7.32
CA THR A 33 2.90 16.93 -8.36
C THR A 33 3.05 18.45 -8.46
N GLN A 34 3.86 19.06 -7.59
CA GLN A 34 4.02 20.52 -7.48
C GLN A 34 2.70 21.29 -7.26
N ARG A 35 1.70 20.60 -6.72
CA ARG A 35 0.39 21.20 -6.42
C ARG A 35 0.14 21.23 -4.92
N ASN A 36 -0.49 22.30 -4.45
CA ASN A 36 -0.96 22.35 -3.07
C ASN A 36 -2.07 21.33 -2.87
N VAL A 37 -1.75 20.26 -2.14
CA VAL A 37 -2.70 19.21 -1.81
C VAL A 37 -3.12 19.36 -0.36
N THR A 38 -4.43 19.48 -0.14
CA THR A 38 -5.00 19.51 1.20
C THR A 38 -5.79 18.25 1.48
N LEU A 39 -5.82 17.85 2.74
CA LEU A 39 -6.66 16.74 3.17
C LEU A 39 -8.13 17.10 2.99
N ARG A 40 -8.86 16.26 2.29
CA ARG A 40 -10.32 16.35 2.22
C ARG A 40 -10.94 15.28 3.11
N VAL A 41 -11.96 15.66 3.87
CA VAL A 41 -12.69 14.73 4.78
C VAL A 41 -13.15 13.46 4.06
N ASN A 42 -13.52 13.59 2.79
CA ASN A 42 -13.94 12.46 1.94
C ASN A 42 -12.83 11.43 1.64
N GLU A 43 -11.56 11.73 1.96
CA GLU A 43 -10.45 10.76 1.83
C GLU A 43 -10.39 9.77 3.00
N LEU A 44 -10.84 10.16 4.19
CA LEU A 44 -10.76 9.31 5.39
C LEU A 44 -11.50 7.96 5.21
N PRO A 45 -12.75 7.93 4.72
CA PRO A 45 -13.42 6.65 4.44
C PRO A 45 -12.65 5.80 3.44
N LEU A 46 -12.06 6.40 2.39
CA LEU A 46 -11.27 5.66 1.41
C LEU A 46 -10.04 5.00 2.01
N MET A 47 -9.39 5.67 2.95
CA MET A 47 -8.23 5.10 3.66
C MET A 47 -8.62 3.92 4.54
N LEU A 48 -9.74 4.01 5.24
CA LEU A 48 -10.27 2.90 6.05
C LEU A 48 -10.65 1.70 5.17
N ILE A 49 -11.24 1.93 4.01
CA ILE A 49 -11.55 0.86 3.05
C ILE A 49 -10.24 0.23 2.54
N MET A 50 -9.22 1.01 2.21
CA MET A 50 -7.90 0.48 1.80
C MET A 50 -7.28 -0.42 2.86
N SER A 51 -7.38 -0.05 4.13
CA SER A 51 -6.87 -0.87 5.24
C SER A 51 -7.61 -2.21 5.36
N ASN A 52 -8.93 -2.20 5.12
CA ASN A 52 -9.72 -3.43 5.06
C ASN A 52 -9.34 -4.32 3.86
N LEU A 53 -9.04 -3.73 2.71
CA LEU A 53 -8.55 -4.49 1.54
C LEU A 53 -7.23 -5.20 1.84
N PHE A 54 -6.34 -4.60 2.60
CA PHE A 54 -5.11 -5.26 3.07
C PHE A 54 -5.42 -6.49 3.93
N ALA A 55 -6.38 -6.40 4.85
CA ALA A 55 -6.80 -7.55 5.66
C ALA A 55 -7.44 -8.65 4.81
N ILE A 56 -8.30 -8.30 3.84
CA ILE A 56 -8.89 -9.25 2.89
C ILE A 56 -7.80 -9.96 2.09
N GLN A 57 -6.83 -9.23 1.59
CA GLN A 57 -5.74 -9.80 0.80
C GLN A 57 -4.91 -10.81 1.59
N ASN A 58 -4.55 -10.49 2.83
CA ASN A 58 -3.85 -11.44 3.70
C ASN A 58 -4.69 -12.70 3.95
N THR A 59 -6.01 -12.56 4.00
CA THR A 59 -6.93 -13.69 4.12
C THR A 59 -6.92 -14.53 2.85
N VAL A 60 -7.02 -13.93 1.67
CA VAL A 60 -6.93 -14.65 0.38
C VAL A 60 -5.59 -15.37 0.26
N PHE A 61 -4.49 -14.70 0.61
CA PHE A 61 -3.17 -15.32 0.62
C PHE A 61 -3.11 -16.55 1.55
N SER A 62 -3.71 -16.45 2.72
CA SER A 62 -3.78 -17.57 3.68
C SER A 62 -4.68 -18.71 3.17
N CYS A 63 -5.79 -18.41 2.50
CA CYS A 63 -6.68 -19.42 1.93
C CYS A 63 -6.05 -20.19 0.75
N THR A 64 -5.02 -19.62 0.11
CA THR A 64 -4.32 -20.27 -1.01
C THR A 64 -3.13 -21.13 -0.58
N ASN A 65 -3.08 -21.60 0.67
CA ASN A 65 -1.97 -22.40 1.22
C ASN A 65 -1.73 -23.72 0.48
N CYS A 66 -2.74 -24.26 -0.23
CA CYS A 66 -2.57 -25.45 -1.07
C CYS A 66 -1.63 -25.22 -2.26
N ILE A 67 -1.34 -23.97 -2.61
CA ILE A 67 -0.43 -23.61 -3.71
C ILE A 67 0.98 -23.47 -3.13
N PRO A 68 1.97 -24.29 -3.55
CA PRO A 68 3.31 -24.27 -2.96
C PRO A 68 4.12 -23.02 -3.34
N ASN A 69 3.83 -22.42 -4.50
CA ASN A 69 4.56 -21.24 -4.99
C ASN A 69 4.03 -19.95 -4.37
N ILE A 70 4.84 -19.34 -3.49
CA ILE A 70 4.49 -18.11 -2.77
C ILE A 70 4.26 -16.94 -3.72
N SER A 71 5.09 -16.79 -4.74
CA SER A 71 4.93 -15.68 -5.70
C SER A 71 3.61 -15.81 -6.47
N PHE A 72 3.20 -17.02 -6.83
CA PHE A 72 1.92 -17.24 -7.49
C PHE A 72 0.73 -16.95 -6.56
N ARG A 73 0.82 -17.33 -5.29
CA ARG A 73 -0.18 -16.96 -4.26
C ARG A 73 -0.27 -15.44 -4.10
N ALA A 74 0.88 -14.76 -4.06
CA ALA A 74 0.94 -13.30 -3.97
C ALA A 74 0.27 -12.62 -5.18
N ILE A 75 0.48 -13.14 -6.39
CA ILE A 75 -0.19 -12.65 -7.60
C ILE A 75 -1.71 -12.81 -7.50
N LEU A 76 -2.19 -14.00 -7.12
CA LEU A 76 -3.63 -14.24 -6.96
C LEU A 76 -4.27 -13.33 -5.92
N ALA A 77 -3.62 -13.19 -4.77
CA ALA A 77 -4.09 -12.29 -3.72
C ALA A 77 -4.11 -10.83 -4.19
N SER A 78 -3.10 -10.39 -4.94
CA SER A 78 -3.04 -9.03 -5.49
C SER A 78 -4.14 -8.79 -6.52
N LEU A 79 -4.34 -9.71 -7.43
CA LEU A 79 -5.35 -9.57 -8.49
C LEU A 79 -6.77 -9.54 -7.91
N SER A 80 -7.03 -10.27 -6.82
CA SER A 80 -8.36 -10.30 -6.18
C SER A 80 -8.79 -8.93 -5.63
N ILE A 81 -7.85 -8.09 -5.19
CA ILE A 81 -8.16 -6.78 -4.62
C ILE A 81 -7.87 -5.62 -5.57
N SER A 82 -7.08 -5.83 -6.62
CA SER A 82 -6.65 -4.77 -7.54
C SER A 82 -7.78 -3.88 -8.07
N PRO A 83 -8.95 -4.39 -8.47
CA PRO A 83 -10.05 -3.54 -8.93
C PRO A 83 -10.50 -2.52 -7.90
N PHE A 84 -10.58 -2.93 -6.63
CA PHE A 84 -10.97 -2.06 -5.52
C PHE A 84 -9.88 -1.03 -5.21
N VAL A 85 -8.62 -1.46 -5.18
CA VAL A 85 -7.46 -0.57 -4.97
C VAL A 85 -7.41 0.51 -6.05
N ILE A 86 -7.58 0.13 -7.31
CA ILE A 86 -7.60 1.05 -8.46
C ILE A 86 -8.71 2.09 -8.29
N PHE A 87 -9.93 1.64 -7.99
CA PHE A 87 -11.08 2.51 -7.80
C PHE A 87 -10.85 3.52 -6.67
N ILE A 88 -10.37 3.04 -5.51
CA ILE A 88 -10.13 3.89 -4.34
C ILE A 88 -9.03 4.90 -4.63
N GLN A 89 -7.93 4.48 -5.24
CA GLN A 89 -6.83 5.38 -5.59
C GLN A 89 -7.25 6.42 -6.64
N ALA A 90 -8.01 6.03 -7.66
CA ALA A 90 -8.54 6.97 -8.64
C ALA A 90 -9.44 8.02 -7.98
N LYS A 91 -10.31 7.61 -7.06
CA LYS A 91 -11.16 8.51 -6.26
C LYS A 91 -10.32 9.45 -5.38
N LYS A 92 -9.31 8.93 -4.71
CA LYS A 92 -8.39 9.73 -3.88
C LYS A 92 -7.70 10.81 -4.71
N TYR A 93 -7.16 10.47 -5.86
CA TYR A 93 -6.52 11.44 -6.74
C TYR A 93 -7.51 12.43 -7.35
N TYR A 94 -8.73 11.97 -7.69
CA TYR A 94 -9.79 12.88 -8.12
C TYR A 94 -10.12 13.93 -7.04
N TYR A 95 -10.22 13.52 -5.78
CA TYR A 95 -10.45 14.48 -4.68
C TYR A 95 -9.30 15.46 -4.51
N ARG A 96 -8.05 15.03 -4.76
CA ARG A 96 -6.87 15.88 -4.61
C ARG A 96 -6.63 16.82 -5.78
N PHE A 97 -6.89 16.37 -6.98
CA PHE A 97 -6.52 17.10 -8.20
C PHE A 97 -7.70 17.61 -9.02
N GLY A 98 -8.89 17.11 -8.78
CA GLY A 98 -10.07 17.39 -9.63
C GLY A 98 -10.02 16.75 -11.01
N ILE A 99 -9.04 15.87 -11.26
CA ILE A 99 -8.76 15.28 -12.57
C ILE A 99 -8.97 13.76 -12.50
N SER A 100 -9.66 13.20 -13.47
CA SER A 100 -9.79 11.75 -13.62
C SER A 100 -8.59 11.16 -14.35
N PRO A 101 -8.13 9.95 -13.99
CA PRO A 101 -7.00 9.33 -14.67
C PRO A 101 -7.38 8.79 -16.05
N ILE A 102 -6.39 8.62 -16.91
CA ILE A 102 -6.52 7.78 -18.09
C ILE A 102 -6.54 6.32 -17.61
N TYR A 103 -7.73 5.76 -17.47
CA TYR A 103 -7.97 4.50 -16.77
C TYR A 103 -7.13 3.34 -17.29
N LYS A 104 -6.93 3.19 -18.61
CA LYS A 104 -6.12 2.10 -19.19
C LYS A 104 -4.71 2.05 -18.58
N ASN A 105 -4.03 3.19 -18.56
CA ASN A 105 -2.68 3.29 -18.02
C ASN A 105 -2.69 3.13 -16.49
N PHE A 106 -3.66 3.74 -15.83
CA PHE A 106 -3.78 3.70 -14.37
C PHE A 106 -4.02 2.28 -13.86
N ILE A 107 -4.92 1.53 -14.50
CA ILE A 107 -5.21 0.13 -14.17
C ILE A 107 -3.95 -0.72 -14.31
N PHE A 108 -3.30 -0.66 -15.48
CA PHE A 108 -2.13 -1.49 -15.75
C PHE A 108 -1.00 -1.25 -14.73
N TRP A 109 -0.57 0.00 -14.55
CA TRP A 109 0.55 0.31 -13.70
C TRP A 109 0.24 0.16 -12.20
N THR A 110 -1.00 0.42 -11.77
CA THR A 110 -1.43 0.20 -10.39
C THR A 110 -1.50 -1.29 -10.07
N THR A 111 -2.03 -2.11 -10.96
CA THR A 111 -2.04 -3.57 -10.79
C THR A 111 -0.62 -4.13 -10.70
N LEU A 112 0.28 -3.70 -11.59
CA LEU A 112 1.67 -4.12 -11.57
C LEU A 112 2.38 -3.71 -10.27
N ARG A 113 2.10 -2.51 -9.77
CA ARG A 113 2.58 -2.04 -8.46
C ARG A 113 2.15 -2.98 -7.34
N GLU A 114 0.87 -3.35 -7.28
CA GLU A 114 0.35 -4.25 -6.24
C GLU A 114 1.03 -5.63 -6.33
N ILE A 115 1.15 -6.19 -7.52
CA ILE A 115 1.81 -7.48 -7.75
C ILE A 115 3.26 -7.44 -7.25
N VAL A 116 4.04 -6.45 -7.65
CA VAL A 116 5.44 -6.29 -7.24
C VAL A 116 5.56 -6.13 -5.74
N PHE A 117 4.73 -5.30 -5.13
CA PHE A 117 4.71 -5.10 -3.69
C PHE A 117 4.50 -6.42 -2.95
N TYR A 118 3.47 -7.17 -3.32
CA TYR A 118 3.12 -8.38 -2.57
C TYR A 118 4.03 -9.58 -2.85
N ILE A 119 4.52 -9.74 -4.08
CA ILE A 119 5.56 -10.73 -4.35
C ILE A 119 6.78 -10.47 -3.48
N THR A 120 7.22 -9.21 -3.42
CA THR A 120 8.42 -8.84 -2.66
C THR A 120 8.20 -9.06 -1.17
N ILE A 121 7.11 -8.55 -0.61
CA ILE A 121 6.86 -8.65 0.82
C ILE A 121 6.75 -10.10 1.29
N TYR A 122 5.99 -10.95 0.58
CA TYR A 122 5.79 -12.33 1.00
C TYR A 122 7.04 -13.19 0.83
N ASN A 123 7.86 -12.98 -0.21
CA ASN A 123 9.12 -13.70 -0.36
C ASN A 123 10.15 -13.28 0.70
N LEU A 124 10.23 -12.00 1.03
CA LEU A 124 11.13 -11.52 2.08
C LEU A 124 10.70 -12.01 3.47
N TYR A 125 9.41 -12.07 3.75
CA TYR A 125 8.93 -12.66 5.02
C TYR A 125 9.26 -14.14 5.16
N LYS A 126 9.25 -14.91 4.06
CA LYS A 126 9.64 -16.33 4.11
C LYS A 126 11.11 -16.52 4.45
N SER A 127 11.98 -15.59 4.16
CA SER A 127 13.43 -15.72 4.34
C SER A 127 13.89 -15.77 5.81
N ASN A 128 12.98 -15.69 6.79
CA ASN A 128 13.24 -15.79 8.23
C ASN A 128 14.37 -14.88 8.78
N ILE A 129 14.65 -13.78 8.11
CA ILE A 129 15.62 -12.80 8.58
C ILE A 129 14.96 -12.01 9.72
N TYR A 130 15.63 -11.88 10.86
CA TYR A 130 15.13 -11.14 12.04
C TYR A 130 14.65 -9.72 11.70
N PHE A 131 15.28 -9.08 10.71
CA PHE A 131 14.92 -7.76 10.20
C PHE A 131 13.83 -7.78 9.12
N SER A 132 13.32 -8.96 8.72
CA SER A 132 12.33 -9.06 7.62
C SER A 132 11.06 -8.25 7.91
N GLN A 133 10.67 -8.14 9.18
CA GLN A 133 9.47 -7.39 9.58
C GLN A 133 9.54 -5.89 9.28
N ILE A 134 10.74 -5.31 9.33
CA ILE A 134 10.96 -3.88 9.02
C ILE A 134 11.43 -3.72 7.58
N LEU A 135 12.37 -4.56 7.15
CA LEU A 135 12.98 -4.43 5.82
C LEU A 135 12.06 -4.88 4.68
N ALA A 136 11.20 -5.90 4.91
CA ALA A 136 10.34 -6.39 3.85
C ALA A 136 9.33 -5.34 3.37
N PRO A 137 8.56 -4.66 4.25
CA PRO A 137 7.71 -3.56 3.83
C PRO A 137 8.48 -2.41 3.18
N LEU A 138 9.65 -2.04 3.75
CA LEU A 138 10.47 -0.96 3.22
C LEU A 138 10.94 -1.25 1.80
N ILE A 139 11.56 -2.41 1.56
CA ILE A 139 12.04 -2.81 0.23
C ILE A 139 10.87 -2.92 -0.75
N SER A 140 9.76 -3.53 -0.31
CA SER A 140 8.57 -3.69 -1.16
C SER A 140 7.98 -2.35 -1.57
N ASN A 141 7.92 -1.38 -0.66
CA ASN A 141 7.44 -0.03 -0.96
C ASN A 141 8.39 0.72 -1.90
N ILE A 142 9.70 0.62 -1.71
CA ILE A 142 10.69 1.26 -2.61
C ILE A 142 10.55 0.73 -4.03
N LEU A 143 10.46 -0.58 -4.20
CA LEU A 143 10.28 -1.19 -5.52
C LEU A 143 8.94 -0.82 -6.14
N ALA A 144 7.86 -0.92 -5.36
CA ALA A 144 6.51 -0.58 -5.83
C ALA A 144 6.34 0.92 -6.12
N TYR A 145 7.13 1.79 -5.48
CA TYR A 145 7.07 3.23 -5.68
C TYR A 145 7.35 3.64 -7.11
N SER A 146 8.30 3.01 -7.79
CA SER A 146 8.61 3.27 -9.20
C SER A 146 7.37 3.09 -10.09
N PHE A 147 6.62 2.03 -9.87
CA PHE A 147 5.37 1.77 -10.61
C PHE A 147 4.26 2.77 -10.25
N ARG A 148 4.19 3.22 -9.00
CA ARG A 148 3.28 4.30 -8.59
C ARG A 148 3.57 5.60 -9.36
N ILE A 149 4.84 5.98 -9.48
CA ILE A 149 5.25 7.17 -10.25
C ILE A 149 4.85 7.04 -11.72
N ILE A 150 5.12 5.88 -12.32
CA ILE A 150 4.76 5.64 -13.72
C ILE A 150 3.24 5.68 -13.89
N ALA A 151 2.47 5.08 -12.95
CA ALA A 151 1.02 5.12 -12.97
C ALA A 151 0.50 6.56 -12.97
N ILE A 152 1.02 7.41 -12.07
CA ILE A 152 0.61 8.81 -11.99
C ILE A 152 1.02 9.57 -13.26
N LYS A 153 2.28 9.49 -13.66
CA LYS A 153 2.81 10.22 -14.83
C LYS A 153 2.11 9.87 -16.14
N LYS A 154 1.82 8.57 -16.34
CA LYS A 154 1.15 8.10 -17.58
C LYS A 154 -0.36 8.32 -17.58
N SER A 155 -0.96 8.45 -16.40
CA SER A 155 -2.42 8.55 -16.27
C SER A 155 -2.93 9.96 -16.07
N TYR A 156 -2.08 10.85 -15.56
CA TYR A 156 -2.40 12.26 -15.30
C TYR A 156 -1.44 13.14 -16.09
N GLN A 157 -1.65 13.26 -17.39
CA GLN A 157 -0.76 13.99 -18.30
C GLN A 157 -0.59 15.47 -17.94
N GLU A 158 -1.55 16.05 -17.22
CA GLU A 158 -1.52 17.42 -16.75
C GLU A 158 -0.59 17.66 -15.56
N LEU A 159 -0.04 16.57 -14.96
CA LEU A 159 0.86 16.68 -13.82
C LEU A 159 2.31 16.70 -14.30
N ASP A 160 2.99 17.81 -14.04
CA ASP A 160 4.43 17.92 -14.32
C ASP A 160 5.24 17.24 -13.22
N ILE A 161 5.75 16.04 -13.51
CA ILE A 161 6.54 15.24 -12.58
C ILE A 161 7.99 15.21 -13.04
N THR A 162 8.83 15.99 -12.36
CA THR A 162 10.27 16.07 -12.64
C THR A 162 11.07 15.00 -11.89
N TYR A 163 12.31 14.72 -12.32
CA TYR A 163 13.22 13.81 -11.61
C TYR A 163 13.50 14.26 -10.17
N LYS A 164 13.62 15.57 -9.95
CA LYS A 164 13.81 16.14 -8.61
C LYS A 164 12.65 15.80 -7.69
N ASN A 165 11.43 15.90 -8.18
CA ASN A 165 10.22 15.58 -7.42
C ASN A 165 10.11 14.09 -7.12
N ILE A 166 10.53 13.23 -8.08
CA ILE A 166 10.59 11.79 -7.87
C ILE A 166 11.57 11.45 -6.74
N PHE A 167 12.75 12.08 -6.72
CA PHE A 167 13.75 11.85 -5.68
C PHE A 167 13.23 12.23 -4.30
N TYR A 168 12.71 13.44 -4.12
CA TYR A 168 12.13 13.84 -2.82
C TYR A 168 10.91 13.01 -2.44
N GLY A 169 10.07 12.67 -3.41
CA GLY A 169 8.94 11.78 -3.19
C GLY A 169 9.37 10.39 -2.73
N SER A 170 10.51 9.88 -3.20
CA SER A 170 11.09 8.59 -2.75
C SER A 170 11.52 8.64 -1.29
N ILE A 171 12.17 9.71 -0.87
CA ILE A 171 12.57 9.90 0.54
C ILE A 171 11.32 9.91 1.43
N LEU A 172 10.28 10.64 1.05
CA LEU A 172 9.02 10.68 1.80
C LEU A 172 8.31 9.32 1.80
N GLU A 173 8.41 8.51 0.74
CA GLU A 173 7.89 7.14 0.71
C GLU A 173 8.62 6.26 1.72
N ILE A 174 9.94 6.34 1.80
CA ILE A 174 10.74 5.62 2.79
C ILE A 174 10.31 5.97 4.21
N ILE A 175 10.19 7.26 4.52
CA ILE A 175 9.76 7.74 5.84
C ILE A 175 8.35 7.26 6.16
N LYS A 176 7.42 7.40 5.22
CA LYS A 176 6.03 6.99 5.35
C LYS A 176 5.92 5.47 5.62
N SER A 177 6.61 4.66 4.83
CA SER A 177 6.62 3.20 5.00
C SER A 177 7.22 2.80 6.34
N SER A 178 8.35 3.40 6.71
CA SER A 178 9.00 3.08 7.99
C SER A 178 8.08 3.37 9.19
N ILE A 179 7.34 4.46 9.16
CA ILE A 179 6.42 4.82 10.25
C ILE A 179 5.17 3.94 10.21
N GLY A 180 4.48 3.88 9.08
CA GLY A 180 3.19 3.20 8.94
C GLY A 180 3.30 1.70 9.16
N ASP A 181 4.28 1.09 8.54
CA ASP A 181 4.49 -0.36 8.65
C ASP A 181 5.01 -0.74 10.04
N SER A 182 5.86 0.09 10.66
CA SER A 182 6.32 -0.14 12.04
C SER A 182 5.17 -0.09 13.03
N ILE A 183 4.24 0.87 12.90
CA ILE A 183 3.05 0.95 13.75
C ILE A 183 2.16 -0.26 13.54
N ALA A 184 1.86 -0.61 12.29
CA ALA A 184 1.01 -1.74 11.97
C ALA A 184 1.60 -3.06 12.48
N LEU A 185 2.89 -3.29 12.28
CA LEU A 185 3.59 -4.49 12.72
C LEU A 185 3.75 -4.56 14.24
N TYR A 186 4.07 -3.43 14.89
CA TYR A 186 4.13 -3.38 16.36
C TYR A 186 2.81 -3.81 16.99
N MET A 187 1.69 -3.31 16.51
CA MET A 187 0.38 -3.70 16.99
C MET A 187 0.12 -5.19 16.77
N ILE A 188 0.45 -5.73 15.60
CA ILE A 188 0.27 -7.15 15.28
C ILE A 188 1.16 -8.03 16.16
N TYR A 189 2.42 -7.65 16.36
CA TYR A 189 3.40 -8.42 17.14
C TYR A 189 3.04 -8.45 18.63
N HIS A 190 2.66 -7.32 19.20
CA HIS A 190 2.32 -7.20 20.64
C HIS A 190 1.17 -8.13 21.05
N HIS A 191 0.28 -8.46 20.13
CA HIS A 191 -0.82 -9.39 20.39
C HIS A 191 -0.55 -10.84 19.94
N LYS A 192 0.71 -11.21 19.68
CA LYS A 192 1.12 -12.56 19.22
C LYS A 192 0.35 -13.06 17.99
N LEU A 193 -0.26 -12.16 17.24
CA LEU A 193 -0.86 -12.47 15.95
C LEU A 193 0.24 -12.45 14.92
N SER A 194 0.75 -13.62 14.51
CA SER A 194 1.64 -13.66 13.35
C SER A 194 0.89 -13.06 12.15
N PRO A 195 1.42 -11.99 11.51
CA PRO A 195 0.77 -11.41 10.33
C PRO A 195 0.70 -12.43 9.19
N PHE A 196 1.53 -13.47 9.25
CA PHE A 196 1.76 -14.45 8.20
C PHE A 196 1.91 -15.87 8.77
N LYS A 197 1.09 -16.28 9.75
CA LYS A 197 1.00 -17.70 10.04
C LYS A 197 0.46 -18.37 8.78
N ILE A 198 1.39 -18.88 8.04
CA ILE A 198 1.24 -19.77 6.89
C ILE A 198 0.98 -21.16 7.44
#